data_e2470c99c66cdfcd04d2787fc837bcb0
#
_entry.id   e2470c99c66cdfcd04d2787fc837bcb0
#
_cell.length_a   1.000
_cell.length_b   1.000
_cell.length_c   1.000
_cell.angle_alpha   90.00
_cell.angle_beta   90.00
_cell.angle_gamma   90.00
#
_symmetry.space_group_name_H-M   'P 1'
#
loop_
_entity.id
_entity.type
_entity.pdbx_description
1 polymer ?
#
loop_
_entity_poly.entity_id
_entity_poly.type
_entity_poly.pdbx_seq_one_letter_code
_entity_poly.pdbx_strand_id
1 'polypeptide(L)'
;MDFQLQNKIVFVSGSYRGTGHTIAERFVSEGARVIVHGHNPDQLATLDLSPFAGSVVGDLGTQAGMAAVVDQIVKKYDTLDVLVNNYGIAMGGNLEQLSYEDWHAMYDHNLVSVAQLSTQLLPLLKQSSQGRIIHLGTIGSTRPNARMPHYYAAKGALANFTVSLAKALKGTGITCNLVSPGLIRTPEVEARFTETAKKRGWGETFEQAEAILTETYFDNPLERFATRDDVAAAVLFLASAEAGFINAQNLRIDGGALDIV
;
A
#
# COMPACT_ATOMS: atom_id res chain seq x y z
N MET A 1 -20.78 9.33 4.00
CA MET A 1 -20.36 8.59 5.22
C MET A 1 -19.32 9.46 5.90
N ASP A 2 -19.44 9.66 7.19
CA ASP A 2 -18.38 10.35 7.95
C ASP A 2 -17.39 9.29 8.45
N PHE A 3 -16.16 9.33 7.98
CA PHE A 3 -15.11 8.37 8.38
C PHE A 3 -14.53 8.67 9.77
N GLN A 4 -14.87 9.81 10.39
CA GLN A 4 -14.38 10.27 11.69
C GLN A 4 -12.83 10.33 11.74
N LEU A 5 -12.23 10.82 10.64
CA LEU A 5 -10.78 10.95 10.48
C LEU A 5 -10.26 12.36 10.79
N GLN A 6 -11.14 13.30 11.13
CA GLN A 6 -10.79 14.66 11.49
C GLN A 6 -9.74 14.69 12.62
N ASN A 7 -8.62 15.38 12.39
CA ASN A 7 -7.48 15.51 13.30
C ASN A 7 -6.74 14.21 13.65
N LYS A 8 -7.08 13.06 13.06
CA LYS A 8 -6.35 11.81 13.25
C LYS A 8 -4.95 11.91 12.69
N ILE A 9 -3.96 11.42 13.43
CA ILE A 9 -2.57 11.36 12.97
C ILE A 9 -2.38 10.09 12.15
N VAL A 10 -2.04 10.29 10.89
CA VAL A 10 -1.90 9.21 9.90
C VAL A 10 -0.49 9.20 9.33
N PHE A 11 0.16 8.05 9.34
CA PHE A 11 1.42 7.87 8.63
C PHE A 11 1.21 6.95 7.42
N VAL A 12 1.62 7.42 6.23
CA VAL A 12 1.56 6.64 4.98
C VAL A 12 2.98 6.43 4.46
N SER A 13 3.49 5.21 4.54
CA SER A 13 4.82 4.88 4.02
C SER A 13 4.84 4.87 2.48
N GLY A 14 5.93 5.36 1.86
CA GLY A 14 6.06 5.42 0.40
C GLY A 14 5.03 6.34 -0.27
N SER A 15 4.72 7.48 0.36
CA SER A 15 3.66 8.40 -0.07
C SER A 15 4.15 9.61 -0.86
N TYR A 16 5.41 9.64 -1.27
CA TYR A 16 5.91 10.73 -2.12
C TYR A 16 5.33 10.71 -3.55
N ARG A 17 4.75 9.60 -4.00
CA ARG A 17 4.12 9.45 -5.33
C ARG A 17 3.09 8.31 -5.37
N GLY A 18 2.42 8.19 -6.51
CA GLY A 18 1.61 7.01 -6.87
C GLY A 18 0.44 6.78 -5.90
N THR A 19 0.13 5.51 -5.65
CA THR A 19 -1.01 5.11 -4.80
C THR A 19 -0.87 5.64 -3.37
N GLY A 20 0.35 5.61 -2.81
CA GLY A 20 0.59 6.15 -1.47
C GLY A 20 0.31 7.64 -1.35
N HIS A 21 0.64 8.42 -2.39
CA HIS A 21 0.34 9.86 -2.42
C HIS A 21 -1.18 10.11 -2.50
N THR A 22 -1.88 9.41 -3.40
CA THR A 22 -3.34 9.50 -3.49
C THR A 22 -4.01 9.13 -2.16
N ILE A 23 -3.54 8.09 -1.47
CA ILE A 23 -4.03 7.74 -0.13
C ILE A 23 -3.80 8.89 0.85
N ALA A 24 -2.60 9.50 0.86
CA ALA A 24 -2.28 10.61 1.74
C ALA A 24 -3.17 11.83 1.49
N GLU A 25 -3.38 12.22 0.22
CA GLU A 25 -4.26 13.32 -0.16
C GLU A 25 -5.72 13.06 0.26
N ARG A 26 -6.21 11.84 0.08
CA ARG A 26 -7.57 11.47 0.51
C ARG A 26 -7.74 11.53 2.03
N PHE A 27 -6.73 11.15 2.81
CA PHE A 27 -6.76 11.37 4.27
C PHE A 27 -6.79 12.86 4.64
N VAL A 28 -6.01 13.69 3.94
CA VAL A 28 -6.06 15.15 4.13
C VAL A 28 -7.45 15.70 3.82
N SER A 29 -8.10 15.26 2.75
CA SER A 29 -9.46 15.69 2.41
C SER A 29 -10.52 15.34 3.45
N GLU A 30 -10.27 14.30 4.25
CA GLU A 30 -11.09 13.91 5.41
C GLU A 30 -10.66 14.61 6.71
N GLY A 31 -9.79 15.62 6.62
CA GLY A 31 -9.32 16.43 7.75
C GLY A 31 -8.27 15.74 8.64
N ALA A 32 -7.67 14.66 8.19
CA ALA A 32 -6.61 14.00 8.94
C ALA A 32 -5.27 14.78 8.87
N ARG A 33 -4.43 14.59 9.87
CA ARG A 33 -3.07 15.12 9.95
C ARG A 33 -2.09 14.08 9.43
N VAL A 34 -1.72 14.20 8.16
CA VAL A 34 -0.96 13.16 7.45
C VAL A 34 0.55 13.43 7.49
N ILE A 35 1.32 12.40 7.81
CA ILE A 35 2.77 12.35 7.71
C ILE A 35 3.10 11.59 6.42
N VAL A 36 3.78 12.25 5.48
CA VAL A 36 4.22 11.62 4.23
C VAL A 36 5.65 11.12 4.32
N HIS A 37 6.02 10.18 3.46
CA HIS A 37 7.32 9.53 3.48
C HIS A 37 7.96 9.46 2.09
N GLY A 38 9.24 9.85 2.01
CA GLY A 38 10.14 9.65 0.89
C GLY A 38 11.36 8.82 1.26
N HIS A 39 11.89 8.09 0.32
CA HIS A 39 13.12 7.29 0.49
C HIS A 39 14.37 8.16 0.68
N ASN A 40 14.37 9.35 0.04
CA ASN A 40 15.42 10.36 0.14
C ASN A 40 14.82 11.77 0.08
N PRO A 41 15.60 12.83 0.40
CA PRO A 41 15.10 14.20 0.39
C PRO A 41 14.61 14.67 -0.98
N ASP A 42 15.25 14.24 -2.08
CA ASP A 42 14.92 14.69 -3.44
C ASP A 42 13.50 14.28 -3.83
N GLN A 43 13.04 13.12 -3.37
CA GLN A 43 11.67 12.67 -3.60
C GLN A 43 10.64 13.59 -2.94
N LEU A 44 10.91 14.06 -1.72
CA LEU A 44 10.00 14.97 -1.03
C LEU A 44 10.08 16.40 -1.58
N ALA A 45 11.22 16.80 -2.14
CA ALA A 45 11.38 18.12 -2.77
C ALA A 45 10.46 18.31 -4.00
N THR A 46 9.93 17.23 -4.57
CA THR A 46 8.99 17.30 -5.70
C THR A 46 7.54 17.51 -5.27
N LEU A 47 7.24 17.48 -3.97
CA LEU A 47 5.90 17.59 -3.42
C LEU A 47 5.61 18.99 -2.87
N ASP A 48 4.38 19.43 -3.03
CA ASP A 48 3.84 20.45 -2.14
C ASP A 48 3.54 19.81 -0.77
N LEU A 49 4.34 20.15 0.21
CA LEU A 49 4.18 19.63 1.58
C LEU A 49 3.20 20.43 2.43
N SER A 50 2.68 21.55 1.92
CA SER A 50 1.81 22.47 2.69
C SER A 50 0.53 21.83 3.24
N PRO A 51 -0.13 20.86 2.57
CA PRO A 51 -1.34 20.23 3.10
C PRO A 51 -1.05 19.15 4.15
N PHE A 52 0.22 18.72 4.30
CA PHE A 52 0.59 17.64 5.19
C PHE A 52 1.07 18.12 6.56
N ALA A 53 0.82 17.33 7.61
CA ALA A 53 1.27 17.63 8.97
C ALA A 53 2.77 17.48 9.15
N GLY A 54 3.42 16.78 8.25
CA GLY A 54 4.87 16.60 8.23
C GLY A 54 5.33 15.61 7.19
N SER A 55 6.64 15.51 7.07
CA SER A 55 7.29 14.53 6.21
C SER A 55 8.45 13.87 6.94
N VAL A 56 8.78 12.63 6.56
CA VAL A 56 9.91 11.86 7.08
C VAL A 56 10.68 11.21 5.91
N VAL A 57 11.98 11.04 6.11
CA VAL A 57 12.90 10.54 5.08
C VAL A 57 13.69 9.36 5.61
N GLY A 58 13.79 8.30 4.80
CA GLY A 58 14.65 7.16 5.05
C GLY A 58 14.30 5.97 4.17
N ASP A 59 15.28 5.14 3.86
CA ASP A 59 15.05 3.90 3.12
C ASP A 59 14.51 2.80 4.04
N LEU A 60 13.22 2.53 3.95
CA LEU A 60 12.55 1.49 4.74
C LEU A 60 13.02 0.06 4.40
N GLY A 61 13.73 -0.13 3.30
CA GLY A 61 14.37 -1.41 2.95
C GLY A 61 15.69 -1.64 3.69
N THR A 62 16.17 -0.68 4.48
CA THR A 62 17.39 -0.79 5.27
C THR A 62 17.13 -0.57 6.76
N GLN A 63 17.92 -1.22 7.61
CA GLN A 63 17.82 -1.04 9.06
C GLN A 63 18.06 0.42 9.49
N ALA A 64 19.05 1.07 8.91
CA ALA A 64 19.41 2.46 9.23
C ALA A 64 18.30 3.43 8.80
N GLY A 65 17.76 3.28 7.60
CA GLY A 65 16.67 4.12 7.11
C GLY A 65 15.37 3.90 7.88
N MET A 66 15.06 2.65 8.24
CA MET A 66 13.93 2.32 9.13
C MET A 66 14.06 3.05 10.47
N ALA A 67 15.21 2.92 11.12
CA ALA A 67 15.46 3.59 12.40
C ALA A 67 15.35 5.12 12.29
N ALA A 68 15.86 5.72 11.21
CA ALA A 68 15.76 7.14 10.94
C ALA A 68 14.30 7.60 10.78
N VAL A 69 13.47 6.85 10.04
CA VAL A 69 12.04 7.18 9.87
C VAL A 69 11.30 7.12 11.20
N VAL A 70 11.47 6.03 11.95
CA VAL A 70 10.84 5.86 13.27
C VAL A 70 11.24 6.97 14.23
N ASP A 71 12.55 7.29 14.32
CA ASP A 71 13.07 8.35 15.19
C ASP A 71 12.46 9.72 14.86
N GLN A 72 12.31 10.07 13.58
CA GLN A 72 11.65 11.31 13.15
C GLN A 72 10.18 11.36 13.57
N ILE A 73 9.47 10.24 13.55
CA ILE A 73 8.06 10.17 13.95
C ILE A 73 7.93 10.28 15.47
N VAL A 74 8.65 9.45 16.24
CA VAL A 74 8.51 9.40 17.70
C VAL A 74 8.99 10.64 18.41
N LYS A 75 9.91 11.42 17.80
CA LYS A 75 10.33 12.73 18.31
C LYS A 75 9.30 13.83 18.16
N LYS A 76 8.37 13.68 17.23
CA LYS A 76 7.43 14.76 16.85
C LYS A 76 5.99 14.49 17.26
N TYR A 77 5.62 13.23 17.45
CA TYR A 77 4.26 12.81 17.69
C TYR A 77 4.17 11.87 18.90
N ASP A 78 3.24 12.16 19.81
CA ASP A 78 2.99 11.36 21.02
C ASP A 78 2.00 10.20 20.76
N THR A 79 1.28 10.24 19.66
CA THR A 79 0.30 9.22 19.23
C THR A 79 0.33 9.04 17.72
N LEU A 80 -0.13 7.89 17.27
CA LEU A 80 -0.41 7.58 15.87
C LEU A 80 -1.76 6.87 15.80
N ASP A 81 -2.71 7.40 15.04
CA ASP A 81 -4.03 6.79 14.90
C ASP A 81 -4.05 5.75 13.79
N VAL A 82 -3.39 6.04 12.65
CA VAL A 82 -3.42 5.17 11.48
C VAL A 82 -2.00 4.99 10.92
N LEU A 83 -1.61 3.75 10.74
CA LEU A 83 -0.41 3.34 9.99
C LEU A 83 -0.82 2.67 8.69
N VAL A 84 -0.47 3.29 7.55
CA VAL A 84 -0.62 2.69 6.23
C VAL A 84 0.73 2.24 5.71
N ASN A 85 0.96 0.93 5.69
CA ASN A 85 2.14 0.30 5.11
C ASN A 85 1.94 0.14 3.59
N ASN A 86 2.19 1.22 2.85
CA ASN A 86 2.11 1.24 1.40
C ASN A 86 3.48 1.03 0.72
N TYR A 87 4.58 1.35 1.39
CA TYR A 87 5.93 1.14 0.85
C TYR A 87 6.14 -0.31 0.42
N GLY A 88 6.79 -0.47 -0.71
CA GLY A 88 7.19 -1.75 -1.27
C GLY A 88 7.63 -1.60 -2.72
N ILE A 89 8.29 -2.62 -3.25
CA ILE A 89 8.73 -2.68 -4.64
C ILE A 89 8.15 -3.91 -5.33
N ALA A 90 7.87 -3.77 -6.62
CA ALA A 90 7.37 -4.85 -7.46
C ALA A 90 8.33 -5.02 -8.63
N MET A 91 9.14 -6.06 -8.60
CA MET A 91 10.08 -6.39 -9.67
C MET A 91 9.70 -7.71 -10.32
N GLY A 92 9.77 -7.74 -11.65
CA GLY A 92 9.67 -8.98 -12.42
C GLY A 92 10.98 -9.77 -12.34
N GLY A 93 10.90 -11.07 -12.61
CA GLY A 93 12.09 -11.91 -12.70
C GLY A 93 11.77 -13.28 -13.27
N ASN A 94 12.67 -13.81 -14.09
CA ASN A 94 12.60 -15.21 -14.50
C ASN A 94 13.13 -16.09 -13.37
N LEU A 95 12.36 -17.08 -12.95
CA LEU A 95 12.70 -17.98 -11.84
C LEU A 95 14.12 -18.56 -11.94
N GLU A 96 14.56 -18.92 -13.15
CA GLU A 96 15.90 -19.50 -13.39
C GLU A 96 17.04 -18.50 -13.23
N GLN A 97 16.75 -17.20 -13.22
CA GLN A 97 17.73 -16.10 -13.16
C GLN A 97 17.71 -15.34 -11.84
N LEU A 98 16.72 -15.58 -10.99
CA LEU A 98 16.61 -14.91 -9.68
C LEU A 98 17.71 -15.38 -8.73
N SER A 99 18.54 -14.45 -8.30
CA SER A 99 19.60 -14.67 -7.33
C SER A 99 19.06 -14.75 -5.89
N TYR A 100 19.91 -15.17 -4.98
CA TYR A 100 19.62 -15.13 -3.53
C TYR A 100 19.32 -13.70 -3.08
N GLU A 101 20.06 -12.72 -3.56
CA GLU A 101 19.92 -11.30 -3.27
C GLU A 101 18.58 -10.74 -3.76
N ASP A 102 18.10 -11.16 -4.95
CA ASP A 102 16.80 -10.75 -5.48
C ASP A 102 15.65 -11.22 -4.57
N TRP A 103 15.74 -12.46 -4.08
CA TRP A 103 14.77 -12.99 -3.12
C TRP A 103 14.78 -12.19 -1.81
N HIS A 104 15.98 -11.96 -1.23
CA HIS A 104 16.11 -11.18 -0.01
C HIS A 104 15.58 -9.77 -0.17
N ALA A 105 15.96 -9.07 -1.23
CA ALA A 105 15.48 -7.71 -1.51
C ALA A 105 13.93 -7.65 -1.56
N MET A 106 13.27 -8.63 -2.22
CA MET A 106 11.81 -8.65 -2.24
C MET A 106 11.19 -8.84 -0.86
N TYR A 107 11.77 -9.70 -0.01
CA TYR A 107 11.31 -9.89 1.34
C TYR A 107 11.59 -8.67 2.22
N ASP A 108 12.77 -8.07 2.12
CA ASP A 108 13.14 -6.88 2.89
C ASP A 108 12.19 -5.71 2.59
N HIS A 109 11.94 -5.43 1.32
CA HIS A 109 11.09 -4.30 0.92
C HIS A 109 9.58 -4.54 1.11
N ASN A 110 9.09 -5.78 1.06
CA ASN A 110 7.65 -6.05 1.04
C ASN A 110 7.09 -6.74 2.29
N LEU A 111 7.95 -7.28 3.15
CA LEU A 111 7.56 -7.96 4.37
C LEU A 111 8.31 -7.41 5.59
N VAL A 112 9.65 -7.47 5.58
CA VAL A 112 10.47 -7.11 6.76
C VAL A 112 10.28 -5.64 7.10
N SER A 113 10.29 -4.75 6.09
CA SER A 113 10.02 -3.32 6.27
C SER A 113 8.66 -3.07 6.93
N VAL A 114 7.61 -3.77 6.48
CA VAL A 114 6.25 -3.65 7.03
C VAL A 114 6.19 -4.16 8.46
N ALA A 115 6.80 -5.32 8.73
CA ALA A 115 6.81 -5.92 10.06
C ALA A 115 7.56 -5.03 11.06
N GLN A 116 8.74 -4.54 10.69
CA GLN A 116 9.57 -3.67 11.52
C GLN A 116 8.89 -2.33 11.80
N LEU A 117 8.35 -1.68 10.75
CA LEU A 117 7.67 -0.40 10.91
C LEU A 117 6.44 -0.52 11.81
N SER A 118 5.62 -1.55 11.59
CA SER A 118 4.44 -1.82 12.43
C SER A 118 4.84 -2.06 13.89
N THR A 119 5.89 -2.85 14.14
CA THR A 119 6.34 -3.17 15.49
C THR A 119 6.92 -1.96 16.21
N GLN A 120 7.76 -1.17 15.53
CA GLN A 120 8.45 -0.02 16.13
C GLN A 120 7.50 1.16 16.40
N LEU A 121 6.44 1.34 15.60
CA LEU A 121 5.41 2.36 15.81
C LEU A 121 4.24 1.90 16.70
N LEU A 122 4.23 0.64 17.11
CA LEU A 122 3.17 0.10 17.98
C LEU A 122 2.99 0.87 19.31
N PRO A 123 4.04 1.37 19.99
CA PRO A 123 3.87 2.19 21.17
C PRO A 123 3.00 3.44 20.94
N LEU A 124 3.17 4.13 19.80
CA LEU A 124 2.35 5.29 19.44
C LEU A 124 0.90 4.88 19.07
N LEU A 125 0.74 3.77 18.34
CA LEU A 125 -0.58 3.24 17.97
C LEU A 125 -1.40 2.86 19.22
N LYS A 126 -0.76 2.38 20.28
CA LYS A 126 -1.41 2.04 21.55
C LYS A 126 -1.88 3.26 22.36
N GLN A 127 -1.38 4.46 22.07
CA GLN A 127 -1.87 5.70 22.67
C GLN A 127 -3.17 6.18 22.01
N SER A 128 -3.47 5.69 20.80
CA SER A 128 -4.71 6.03 20.11
C SER A 128 -5.91 5.28 20.68
N SER A 129 -7.03 5.95 20.79
CA SER A 129 -8.33 5.31 21.08
C SER A 129 -8.91 4.54 19.89
N GLN A 130 -8.28 4.68 18.70
CA GLN A 130 -8.77 4.13 17.42
C GLN A 130 -7.58 3.67 16.56
N GLY A 131 -6.66 2.89 17.13
CA GLY A 131 -5.49 2.43 16.37
C GLY A 131 -5.87 1.58 15.16
N ARG A 132 -5.30 1.89 13.98
CA ARG A 132 -5.52 1.17 12.71
C ARG A 132 -4.20 0.89 12.02
N ILE A 133 -4.00 -0.35 11.59
CA ILE A 133 -2.87 -0.76 10.74
C ILE A 133 -3.46 -1.30 9.44
N ILE A 134 -3.06 -0.72 8.32
CA ILE A 134 -3.47 -1.15 6.99
C ILE A 134 -2.22 -1.47 6.16
N HIS A 135 -2.12 -2.71 5.69
CA HIS A 135 -1.06 -3.15 4.80
C HIS A 135 -1.53 -3.12 3.35
N LEU A 136 -0.68 -2.68 2.42
CA LEU A 136 -0.93 -2.80 0.99
C LEU A 136 -0.33 -4.10 0.46
N GLY A 137 -1.25 -5.01 0.11
CA GLY A 137 -0.95 -6.28 -0.53
C GLY A 137 -1.09 -6.24 -2.05
N THR A 138 -1.46 -7.37 -2.60
CA THR A 138 -1.82 -7.58 -4.01
C THR A 138 -2.66 -8.85 -4.12
N ILE A 139 -3.58 -8.92 -5.09
CA ILE A 139 -4.25 -10.18 -5.40
C ILE A 139 -3.29 -11.27 -5.87
N GLY A 140 -2.10 -10.89 -6.35
CA GLY A 140 -1.03 -11.82 -6.71
C GLY A 140 -0.53 -12.68 -5.56
N SER A 141 -0.81 -12.31 -4.30
CA SER A 141 -0.57 -13.17 -3.13
C SER A 141 -1.44 -14.43 -3.12
N THR A 142 -2.60 -14.38 -3.79
CA THR A 142 -3.57 -15.49 -3.89
C THR A 142 -3.59 -16.11 -5.29
N ARG A 143 -3.36 -15.30 -6.33
CA ARG A 143 -3.28 -15.73 -7.75
C ARG A 143 -1.91 -15.34 -8.33
N PRO A 144 -0.82 -16.01 -7.91
CA PRO A 144 0.52 -15.71 -8.42
C PRO A 144 0.67 -16.12 -9.89
N ASN A 145 1.58 -15.43 -10.59
CA ASN A 145 2.00 -15.82 -11.93
C ASN A 145 3.53 -15.99 -12.00
N ALA A 146 4.01 -16.59 -13.08
CA ALA A 146 5.43 -16.93 -13.25
C ALA A 146 6.35 -15.72 -13.45
N ARG A 147 5.80 -14.50 -13.63
CA ARG A 147 6.60 -13.31 -13.96
C ARG A 147 7.22 -12.62 -12.76
N MET A 148 6.69 -12.87 -11.54
CA MET A 148 7.09 -12.17 -10.31
C MET A 148 7.05 -13.11 -9.09
N PRO A 149 7.68 -14.31 -9.14
CA PRO A 149 7.49 -15.34 -8.13
C PRO A 149 7.93 -14.88 -6.72
N HIS A 150 9.07 -14.21 -6.59
CA HIS A 150 9.62 -13.70 -5.34
C HIS A 150 8.76 -12.57 -4.74
N TYR A 151 8.23 -11.67 -5.58
CA TYR A 151 7.31 -10.62 -5.13
C TYR A 151 6.01 -11.18 -4.57
N TYR A 152 5.38 -12.12 -5.30
CA TYR A 152 4.13 -12.72 -4.82
C TYR A 152 4.33 -13.58 -3.57
N ALA A 153 5.48 -14.24 -3.45
CA ALA A 153 5.82 -14.97 -2.24
C ALA A 153 5.94 -14.03 -1.03
N ALA A 154 6.65 -12.89 -1.17
CA ALA A 154 6.77 -11.89 -0.12
C ALA A 154 5.41 -11.27 0.25
N LYS A 155 4.55 -10.98 -0.73
CA LYS A 155 3.19 -10.45 -0.48
C LYS A 155 2.24 -11.52 0.09
N GLY A 156 2.43 -12.80 -0.22
CA GLY A 156 1.75 -13.91 0.44
C GLY A 156 2.14 -14.02 1.91
N ALA A 157 3.43 -13.89 2.21
CA ALA A 157 3.93 -13.83 3.58
C ALA A 157 3.39 -12.61 4.34
N LEU A 158 3.25 -11.43 3.70
CA LEU A 158 2.62 -10.24 4.28
C LEU A 158 1.15 -10.48 4.63
N ALA A 159 0.40 -11.17 3.77
CA ALA A 159 -1.00 -11.52 4.05
C ALA A 159 -1.12 -12.40 5.30
N ASN A 160 -0.25 -13.39 5.45
CA ASN A 160 -0.17 -14.23 6.65
C ASN A 160 0.25 -13.42 7.90
N PHE A 161 1.26 -12.56 7.76
CA PHE A 161 1.72 -11.69 8.84
C PHE A 161 0.61 -10.75 9.34
N THR A 162 -0.23 -10.22 8.44
CA THR A 162 -1.38 -9.37 8.81
C THR A 162 -2.29 -10.07 9.82
N VAL A 163 -2.62 -11.35 9.57
CA VAL A 163 -3.46 -12.16 10.47
C VAL A 163 -2.75 -12.40 11.81
N SER A 164 -1.47 -12.72 11.76
CA SER A 164 -0.65 -12.96 12.96
C SER A 164 -0.54 -11.72 13.83
N LEU A 165 -0.31 -10.54 13.21
CA LEU A 165 -0.23 -9.27 13.92
C LEU A 165 -1.59 -8.90 14.55
N ALA A 166 -2.68 -9.04 13.81
CA ALA A 166 -4.02 -8.80 14.35
C ALA A 166 -4.31 -9.64 15.62
N LYS A 167 -3.89 -10.91 15.61
CA LYS A 167 -4.00 -11.81 16.80
C LYS A 167 -3.11 -11.37 17.95
N ALA A 168 -1.87 -10.94 17.66
CA ALA A 168 -0.92 -10.47 18.67
C ALA A 168 -1.39 -9.16 19.34
N LEU A 169 -2.24 -8.37 18.67
CA LEU A 169 -2.81 -7.12 19.18
C LEU A 169 -4.09 -7.32 20.01
N LYS A 170 -4.40 -8.56 20.41
CA LYS A 170 -5.57 -8.86 21.25
C LYS A 170 -5.63 -7.96 22.48
N GLY A 171 -6.79 -7.36 22.73
CA GLY A 171 -7.04 -6.52 23.90
C GLY A 171 -6.57 -5.06 23.78
N THR A 172 -5.92 -4.68 22.66
CA THR A 172 -5.45 -3.30 22.44
C THR A 172 -6.47 -2.39 21.77
N GLY A 173 -7.52 -2.93 21.14
CA GLY A 173 -8.46 -2.18 20.31
C GLY A 173 -7.92 -1.82 18.92
N ILE A 174 -6.67 -2.14 18.62
CA ILE A 174 -6.05 -1.89 17.30
C ILE A 174 -6.51 -2.98 16.32
N THR A 175 -6.99 -2.57 15.13
CA THR A 175 -7.24 -3.50 14.03
C THR A 175 -6.07 -3.50 13.05
N CYS A 176 -5.81 -4.66 12.44
CA CYS A 176 -4.81 -4.84 11.39
C CYS A 176 -5.44 -5.56 10.21
N ASN A 177 -5.47 -4.91 9.04
CA ASN A 177 -6.09 -5.42 7.83
C ASN A 177 -5.17 -5.26 6.62
N LEU A 178 -5.42 -6.04 5.57
CA LEU A 178 -4.75 -5.99 4.29
C LEU A 178 -5.70 -5.48 3.21
N VAL A 179 -5.23 -4.57 2.37
CA VAL A 179 -5.91 -4.19 1.12
C VAL A 179 -5.11 -4.79 -0.03
N SER A 180 -5.75 -5.62 -0.85
CA SER A 180 -5.12 -6.32 -1.97
C SER A 180 -5.69 -5.84 -3.31
N PRO A 181 -5.05 -4.83 -3.94
CA PRO A 181 -5.46 -4.37 -5.25
C PRO A 181 -5.19 -5.41 -6.34
N GLY A 182 -5.99 -5.33 -7.40
CA GLY A 182 -5.65 -5.87 -8.69
C GLY A 182 -4.62 -5.01 -9.43
N LEU A 183 -4.73 -4.96 -10.75
CA LEU A 183 -3.88 -4.11 -11.56
C LEU A 183 -4.35 -2.65 -11.43
N ILE A 184 -3.50 -1.79 -10.87
CA ILE A 184 -3.79 -0.37 -10.67
C ILE A 184 -3.33 0.41 -11.89
N ARG A 185 -4.17 1.29 -12.42
CA ARG A 185 -3.83 2.26 -13.46
C ARG A 185 -2.92 3.36 -12.85
N THR A 186 -1.62 3.12 -12.86
CA THR A 186 -0.60 4.13 -12.55
C THR A 186 -0.06 4.74 -13.83
N PRO A 187 0.59 5.92 -13.81
CA PRO A 187 1.19 6.50 -15.02
C PRO A 187 2.13 5.53 -15.74
N GLU A 188 2.91 4.74 -15.01
CA GLU A 188 3.84 3.75 -15.59
C GLU A 188 3.08 2.57 -16.25
N VAL A 189 2.00 2.12 -15.61
CA VAL A 189 1.12 1.07 -16.15
C VAL A 189 0.42 1.58 -17.40
N GLU A 190 -0.14 2.78 -17.34
CA GLU A 190 -0.81 3.42 -18.46
C GLU A 190 0.13 3.60 -19.65
N ALA A 191 1.32 4.18 -19.45
CA ALA A 191 2.31 4.37 -20.52
C ALA A 191 2.70 3.03 -21.18
N ARG A 192 3.01 2.00 -20.37
CA ARG A 192 3.38 0.66 -20.87
C ARG A 192 2.26 0.01 -21.69
N PHE A 193 1.02 0.10 -21.22
CA PHE A 193 -0.10 -0.54 -21.90
C PHE A 193 -0.57 0.27 -23.11
N THR A 194 -0.45 1.60 -23.11
CA THR A 194 -0.67 2.42 -24.31
C THR A 194 0.32 2.04 -25.41
N GLU A 195 1.60 1.88 -25.09
CA GLU A 195 2.60 1.41 -26.05
C GLU A 195 2.27 0.01 -26.60
N THR A 196 1.81 -0.89 -25.72
CA THR A 196 1.37 -2.24 -26.12
C THR A 196 0.17 -2.18 -27.04
N ALA A 197 -0.82 -1.33 -26.74
CA ALA A 197 -2.01 -1.14 -27.53
C ALA A 197 -1.68 -0.63 -28.96
N LYS A 198 -0.81 0.39 -29.07
CA LYS A 198 -0.33 0.90 -30.35
C LYS A 198 0.35 -0.19 -31.18
N LYS A 199 1.29 -0.93 -30.59
CA LYS A 199 2.00 -2.03 -31.28
C LYS A 199 1.06 -3.13 -31.79
N ARG A 200 -0.09 -3.34 -31.14
CA ARG A 200 -1.07 -4.38 -31.48
C ARG A 200 -2.25 -3.86 -32.29
N GLY A 201 -2.30 -2.54 -32.57
CA GLY A 201 -3.42 -1.93 -33.30
C GLY A 201 -4.73 -1.91 -32.51
N TRP A 202 -4.68 -1.89 -31.18
CA TRP A 202 -5.86 -1.88 -30.31
C TRP A 202 -6.35 -0.47 -29.98
N GLY A 203 -5.57 0.58 -30.31
CA GLY A 203 -5.88 1.99 -30.11
C GLY A 203 -4.64 2.84 -29.90
N GLU A 204 -4.82 4.16 -30.00
CA GLU A 204 -3.73 5.16 -29.83
C GLU A 204 -3.62 5.64 -28.39
N THR A 205 -4.67 5.50 -27.57
CA THR A 205 -4.71 5.89 -26.17
C THR A 205 -5.08 4.70 -25.28
N PHE A 206 -4.81 4.83 -23.98
CA PHE A 206 -5.17 3.82 -23.00
C PHE A 206 -6.68 3.58 -22.97
N GLU A 207 -7.49 4.65 -22.98
CA GLU A 207 -8.96 4.57 -22.92
C GLU A 207 -9.56 3.82 -24.13
N GLN A 208 -9.00 4.00 -25.31
CA GLN A 208 -9.45 3.28 -26.51
C GLN A 208 -9.20 1.79 -26.43
N ALA A 209 -8.17 1.39 -25.71
CA ALA A 209 -7.74 -0.01 -25.61
C ALA A 209 -8.09 -0.67 -24.26
N GLU A 210 -8.61 0.08 -23.28
CA GLU A 210 -8.74 -0.40 -21.89
C GLU A 210 -9.54 -1.70 -21.79
N ALA A 211 -10.66 -1.82 -22.50
CA ALA A 211 -11.47 -3.05 -22.50
C ALA A 211 -10.67 -4.28 -22.99
N ILE A 212 -9.97 -4.13 -24.13
CA ILE A 212 -9.15 -5.21 -24.69
C ILE A 212 -7.95 -5.52 -23.79
N LEU A 213 -7.34 -4.49 -23.22
CA LEU A 213 -6.23 -4.64 -22.27
C LEU A 213 -6.67 -5.36 -21.00
N THR A 214 -7.87 -5.03 -20.52
CA THR A 214 -8.45 -5.66 -19.33
C THR A 214 -8.72 -7.13 -19.61
N GLU A 215 -9.45 -7.46 -20.64
CA GLU A 215 -9.72 -8.85 -21.05
C GLU A 215 -8.42 -9.67 -21.22
N THR A 216 -7.39 -9.06 -21.82
CA THR A 216 -6.15 -9.78 -22.14
C THR A 216 -5.23 -9.99 -20.92
N TYR A 217 -5.13 -9.01 -20.03
CA TYR A 217 -4.11 -8.98 -18.98
C TYR A 217 -4.64 -9.01 -17.56
N PHE A 218 -5.89 -8.62 -17.36
CA PHE A 218 -6.51 -8.52 -16.06
C PHE A 218 -8.04 -8.62 -16.16
N ASP A 219 -8.52 -9.72 -16.69
CA ASP A 219 -9.95 -9.98 -16.86
C ASP A 219 -10.71 -9.82 -15.53
N ASN A 220 -11.75 -8.99 -15.55
CA ASN A 220 -12.62 -8.73 -14.42
C ASN A 220 -13.99 -8.20 -14.87
N PRO A 221 -15.07 -8.48 -14.10
CA PRO A 221 -16.44 -8.07 -14.45
C PRO A 221 -16.68 -6.57 -14.62
N LEU A 222 -15.78 -5.70 -14.11
CA LEU A 222 -15.91 -4.25 -14.28
C LEU A 222 -15.24 -3.73 -15.55
N GLU A 223 -14.54 -4.57 -16.30
CA GLU A 223 -13.90 -4.31 -17.59
C GLU A 223 -12.97 -3.08 -17.58
N ARG A 224 -12.36 -2.80 -16.43
CA ARG A 224 -11.41 -1.70 -16.24
C ARG A 224 -10.32 -2.03 -15.23
N PHE A 225 -9.24 -1.30 -15.27
CA PHE A 225 -8.23 -1.34 -14.22
C PHE A 225 -8.70 -0.57 -12.98
N ALA A 226 -8.22 -0.98 -11.80
CA ALA A 226 -8.47 -0.21 -10.60
C ALA A 226 -7.78 1.16 -10.69
N THR A 227 -8.44 2.22 -10.24
CA THR A 227 -7.80 3.51 -10.04
C THR A 227 -7.09 3.57 -8.70
N ARG A 228 -6.21 4.54 -8.52
CA ARG A 228 -5.61 4.80 -7.19
C ARG A 228 -6.66 5.21 -6.16
N ASP A 229 -7.72 5.89 -6.60
CA ASP A 229 -8.84 6.28 -5.75
C ASP A 229 -9.68 5.09 -5.29
N ASP A 230 -9.87 4.06 -6.11
CA ASP A 230 -10.55 2.82 -5.68
C ASP A 230 -9.81 2.18 -4.48
N VAL A 231 -8.47 2.18 -4.55
CA VAL A 231 -7.64 1.66 -3.45
C VAL A 231 -7.67 2.57 -2.23
N ALA A 232 -7.55 3.89 -2.44
CA ALA A 232 -7.58 4.86 -1.35
C ALA A 232 -8.90 4.82 -0.58
N ALA A 233 -10.04 4.70 -1.27
CA ALA A 233 -11.36 4.59 -0.63
C ALA A 233 -11.45 3.39 0.33
N ALA A 234 -10.92 2.23 -0.08
CA ALA A 234 -10.86 1.04 0.78
C ALA A 234 -9.97 1.24 2.01
N VAL A 235 -8.81 1.89 1.82
CA VAL A 235 -7.89 2.22 2.93
C VAL A 235 -8.56 3.16 3.93
N LEU A 236 -9.23 4.23 3.47
CA LEU A 236 -9.93 5.17 4.34
C LEU A 236 -11.08 4.49 5.09
N PHE A 237 -11.86 3.63 4.42
CA PHE A 237 -12.91 2.86 5.08
C PHE A 237 -12.34 2.00 6.21
N LEU A 238 -11.26 1.23 5.97
CA LEU A 238 -10.64 0.41 7.01
C LEU A 238 -9.97 1.22 8.12
N ALA A 239 -9.58 2.47 7.85
CA ALA A 239 -9.05 3.40 8.84
C ALA A 239 -10.15 4.04 9.70
N SER A 240 -11.39 4.03 9.25
CA SER A 240 -12.51 4.70 9.89
C SER A 240 -12.95 4.03 11.21
N ALA A 241 -13.79 4.74 11.96
CA ALA A 241 -14.47 4.18 13.12
C ALA A 241 -15.45 3.06 12.74
N GLU A 242 -16.09 3.18 11.56
CA GLU A 242 -17.07 2.22 11.04
C GLU A 242 -16.48 0.82 10.82
N ALA A 243 -15.17 0.73 10.53
CA ALA A 243 -14.46 -0.53 10.38
C ALA A 243 -13.93 -1.12 11.71
N GLY A 244 -14.37 -0.61 12.86
CA GLY A 244 -13.84 -0.99 14.18
C GLY A 244 -13.98 -2.47 14.54
N PHE A 245 -14.84 -3.23 13.87
CA PHE A 245 -14.99 -4.69 14.07
C PHE A 245 -14.45 -5.51 12.88
N ILE A 246 -13.82 -4.86 11.90
CA ILE A 246 -13.14 -5.53 10.78
C ILE A 246 -11.68 -5.71 11.16
N ASN A 247 -11.24 -6.95 11.34
CA ASN A 247 -9.88 -7.25 11.77
C ASN A 247 -9.36 -8.53 11.11
N ALA A 248 -8.08 -8.59 10.80
CA ALA A 248 -7.40 -9.72 10.14
C ALA A 248 -7.97 -10.04 8.74
N GLN A 249 -8.62 -9.07 8.09
CA GLN A 249 -9.22 -9.29 6.78
C GLN A 249 -8.28 -8.89 5.64
N ASN A 250 -8.45 -9.58 4.51
CA ASN A 250 -7.86 -9.21 3.23
C ASN A 250 -8.97 -8.67 2.32
N LEU A 251 -9.07 -7.35 2.22
CA LEU A 251 -10.04 -6.68 1.36
C LEU A 251 -9.47 -6.55 -0.06
N ARG A 252 -10.03 -7.30 -0.99
CA ARG A 252 -9.63 -7.26 -2.39
C ARG A 252 -10.30 -6.08 -3.11
N ILE A 253 -9.51 -5.36 -3.90
CA ILE A 253 -9.95 -4.28 -4.78
C ILE A 253 -9.53 -4.66 -6.20
N ASP A 254 -10.22 -5.62 -6.77
CA ASP A 254 -9.83 -6.32 -7.99
C ASP A 254 -10.93 -6.40 -9.05
N GLY A 255 -12.06 -5.73 -8.83
CA GLY A 255 -13.18 -5.74 -9.78
C GLY A 255 -13.86 -7.10 -9.95
N GLY A 256 -13.60 -8.05 -9.04
CA GLY A 256 -14.09 -9.43 -9.15
C GLY A 256 -13.22 -10.35 -9.99
N ALA A 257 -11.95 -9.99 -10.23
CA ALA A 257 -11.02 -10.79 -11.05
C ALA A 257 -10.65 -12.15 -10.43
N LEU A 258 -10.84 -12.35 -9.13
CA LEU A 258 -10.57 -13.63 -8.46
C LEU A 258 -11.86 -14.39 -8.18
N ASP A 259 -11.90 -15.64 -8.64
CA ASP A 259 -13.01 -16.59 -8.44
C ASP A 259 -12.95 -17.29 -7.06
N ILE A 260 -12.63 -16.54 -6.02
CA ILE A 260 -12.53 -17.04 -4.64
C ILE A 260 -13.37 -16.20 -3.68
N VAL A 261 -13.99 -16.84 -2.74
CA VAL A 261 -14.77 -16.25 -1.65
C VAL A 261 -13.98 -16.24 -0.34
#